data_acdfca8cf9bbb9c5c06ff6d05f5f35e9
#
_entry.id   acdfca8cf9bbb9c5c06ff6d05f5f35e9
#
_cell.length_a   1.000
_cell.length_b   1.000
_cell.length_c   1.000
_cell.angle_alpha   90.00
_cell.angle_beta   90.00
_cell.angle_gamma   90.00
#
_symmetry.space_group_name_H-M   'P 1'
#
loop_
_entity.id
_entity.type
_entity.pdbx_description
1 polymer ?
#
loop_
_entity_poly.entity_id
_entity_poly.type
_entity_poly.pdbx_seq_one_letter_code
_entity_poly.pdbx_strand_id
1 'polypeptide(L)'
;MIFQDKTVIITGGSEGVGAATARMFAVAGANLLLVARGKKKLEAIAEELRDKTRVEIFAMDVSDAEASVNLFKKADYEFGRVDILINNAGYHKRAPFDLAAIDELATTIDVNLRAPIVLTRLAIPHIMEAGGGAIINVGSLAGRTMVPGSTAYAASKAGLRSLTYSLAEELRGSNIKIGIVSPGPIDTGFIMDDIDAVTDLVFSQPLCTAEDVAQVVLDLCGNNVREQCMHTSSRIFTTVTYLFPRLGRTLRPLFEKKGRRVKKRLIAERKKAEREKTAK
;
A
#
# COMPACT_ATOMS: atom_id res chain seq x y z
N MET A 1 -3.84 -23.26 -9.89
CA MET A 1 -3.18 -21.97 -9.51
C MET A 1 -3.44 -21.72 -8.05
N ILE A 2 -2.51 -21.06 -7.33
CA ILE A 2 -2.59 -20.93 -5.86
C ILE A 2 -3.84 -20.15 -5.38
N PHE A 3 -4.34 -19.20 -6.19
CA PHE A 3 -5.49 -18.35 -5.88
C PHE A 3 -6.69 -18.61 -6.80
N GLN A 4 -6.73 -19.79 -7.43
CA GLN A 4 -7.82 -20.18 -8.32
C GLN A 4 -9.17 -20.04 -7.61
N ASP A 5 -10.10 -19.31 -8.21
CA ASP A 5 -11.47 -19.06 -7.73
C ASP A 5 -11.57 -18.31 -6.38
N LYS A 6 -10.46 -17.77 -5.86
CA LYS A 6 -10.45 -16.93 -4.68
C LYS A 6 -10.90 -15.51 -5.03
N THR A 7 -11.74 -14.91 -4.21
CA THR A 7 -12.17 -13.52 -4.40
C THR A 7 -11.28 -12.57 -3.59
N VAL A 8 -10.67 -11.61 -4.29
CA VAL A 8 -9.73 -10.63 -3.75
C VAL A 8 -10.28 -9.22 -3.89
N ILE A 9 -10.46 -8.52 -2.78
CA ILE A 9 -10.77 -7.09 -2.74
C ILE A 9 -9.46 -6.31 -2.67
N ILE A 10 -9.23 -5.37 -3.62
CA ILE A 10 -8.01 -4.55 -3.67
C ILE A 10 -8.37 -3.07 -3.62
N THR A 11 -8.07 -2.40 -2.52
CA THR A 11 -8.25 -0.95 -2.43
C THR A 11 -7.09 -0.19 -3.08
N GLY A 12 -7.37 0.94 -3.72
CA GLY A 12 -6.38 1.63 -4.55
C GLY A 12 -5.98 0.83 -5.79
N GLY A 13 -6.89 -0.01 -6.33
CA GLY A 13 -6.62 -0.94 -7.42
C GLY A 13 -6.46 -0.30 -8.81
N SER A 14 -6.56 1.02 -8.93
CA SER A 14 -6.58 1.72 -10.21
C SER A 14 -5.21 2.10 -10.77
N GLU A 15 -4.13 2.06 -9.96
CA GLU A 15 -2.79 2.46 -10.38
C GLU A 15 -1.72 1.92 -9.42
N GLY A 16 -0.44 2.07 -9.79
CA GLY A 16 0.71 1.76 -8.94
C GLY A 16 0.69 0.33 -8.40
N VAL A 17 0.98 0.18 -7.11
CA VAL A 17 1.04 -1.13 -6.42
C VAL A 17 -0.29 -1.88 -6.49
N GLY A 18 -1.43 -1.18 -6.36
CA GLY A 18 -2.74 -1.82 -6.42
C GLY A 18 -3.03 -2.44 -7.80
N ALA A 19 -2.73 -1.73 -8.88
CA ALA A 19 -2.89 -2.26 -10.24
C ALA A 19 -1.90 -3.41 -10.53
N ALA A 20 -0.64 -3.30 -10.08
CA ALA A 20 0.33 -4.39 -10.20
C ALA A 20 -0.13 -5.63 -9.42
N THR A 21 -0.66 -5.44 -8.20
CA THR A 21 -1.25 -6.52 -7.39
C THR A 21 -2.44 -7.18 -8.11
N ALA A 22 -3.33 -6.37 -8.71
CA ALA A 22 -4.47 -6.89 -9.46
C ALA A 22 -4.02 -7.77 -10.64
N ARG A 23 -3.01 -7.33 -11.41
CA ARG A 23 -2.44 -8.12 -12.52
C ARG A 23 -1.90 -9.46 -12.05
N MET A 24 -1.17 -9.48 -10.94
CA MET A 24 -0.59 -10.72 -10.41
C MET A 24 -1.66 -11.69 -9.90
N PHE A 25 -2.67 -11.20 -9.19
CA PHE A 25 -3.78 -12.05 -8.76
C PHE A 25 -4.61 -12.58 -9.93
N ALA A 26 -4.84 -11.77 -10.98
CA ALA A 26 -5.50 -12.23 -12.20
C ALA A 26 -4.75 -13.39 -12.86
N VAL A 27 -3.42 -13.27 -12.99
CA VAL A 27 -2.56 -14.37 -13.52
C VAL A 27 -2.59 -15.59 -12.60
N ALA A 28 -2.76 -15.40 -11.29
CA ALA A 28 -2.87 -16.49 -10.31
C ALA A 28 -4.28 -17.13 -10.24
N GLY A 29 -5.25 -16.65 -11.06
CA GLY A 29 -6.59 -17.21 -11.20
C GLY A 29 -7.63 -16.69 -10.21
N ALA A 30 -7.34 -15.60 -9.50
CA ALA A 30 -8.26 -15.01 -8.55
C ALA A 30 -9.32 -14.13 -9.25
N ASN A 31 -10.54 -14.12 -8.71
CA ASN A 31 -11.56 -13.12 -9.02
C ASN A 31 -11.25 -11.81 -8.31
N LEU A 32 -11.51 -10.66 -8.93
CA LEU A 32 -11.08 -9.37 -8.43
C LEU A 32 -12.26 -8.41 -8.22
N LEU A 33 -12.30 -7.74 -7.07
CA LEU A 33 -13.10 -6.55 -6.82
C LEU A 33 -12.15 -5.37 -6.60
N LEU A 34 -12.00 -4.53 -7.62
CA LEU A 34 -11.09 -3.38 -7.59
C LEU A 34 -11.81 -2.14 -7.05
N VAL A 35 -11.17 -1.46 -6.10
CA VAL A 35 -11.75 -0.32 -5.39
C VAL A 35 -10.84 0.89 -5.51
N ALA A 36 -11.38 2.03 -5.97
CA ALA A 36 -10.74 3.35 -5.93
C ALA A 36 -11.78 4.46 -6.22
N ARG A 37 -11.41 5.72 -6.03
CA ARG A 37 -12.31 6.85 -6.31
C ARG A 37 -12.56 7.08 -7.80
N GLY A 38 -11.53 6.91 -8.61
CA GLY A 38 -11.54 7.21 -10.03
C GLY A 38 -12.11 6.10 -10.89
N LYS A 39 -13.42 6.10 -11.17
CA LYS A 39 -14.12 5.06 -11.97
C LYS A 39 -13.43 4.80 -13.31
N LYS A 40 -13.03 5.86 -14.04
CA LYS A 40 -12.39 5.71 -15.37
C LYS A 40 -11.07 4.92 -15.32
N LYS A 41 -10.22 5.19 -14.31
CA LYS A 41 -8.97 4.46 -14.14
C LYS A 41 -9.21 3.01 -13.69
N LEU A 42 -10.21 2.77 -12.82
CA LEU A 42 -10.60 1.42 -12.41
C LEU A 42 -11.08 0.60 -13.61
N GLU A 43 -11.93 1.18 -14.45
CA GLU A 43 -12.46 0.51 -15.64
C GLU A 43 -11.35 0.12 -16.60
N ALA A 44 -10.36 1.00 -16.81
CA ALA A 44 -9.22 0.68 -17.67
C ALA A 44 -8.42 -0.55 -17.19
N ILE A 45 -8.22 -0.69 -15.87
CA ILE A 45 -7.56 -1.89 -15.30
C ILE A 45 -8.48 -3.10 -15.39
N ALA A 46 -9.78 -2.95 -15.15
CA ALA A 46 -10.73 -4.05 -15.26
C ALA A 46 -10.79 -4.60 -16.69
N GLU A 47 -10.89 -3.73 -17.71
CA GLU A 47 -10.86 -4.12 -19.12
C GLU A 47 -9.58 -4.90 -19.48
N GLU A 48 -8.42 -4.45 -19.01
CA GLU A 48 -7.14 -5.13 -19.21
C GLU A 48 -7.15 -6.58 -18.67
N LEU A 49 -7.94 -6.84 -17.60
CA LEU A 49 -7.87 -8.11 -16.87
C LEU A 49 -9.07 -9.05 -17.11
N ARG A 50 -10.17 -8.58 -17.74
CA ARG A 50 -11.38 -9.40 -17.97
C ARG A 50 -11.15 -10.63 -18.82
N ASP A 51 -10.16 -10.60 -19.72
CA ASP A 51 -9.78 -11.78 -20.51
C ASP A 51 -9.12 -12.89 -19.67
N LYS A 52 -8.62 -12.56 -18.47
CA LYS A 52 -7.87 -13.47 -17.62
C LYS A 52 -8.70 -14.02 -16.47
N THR A 53 -9.60 -13.20 -15.93
CA THR A 53 -10.41 -13.55 -14.77
C THR A 53 -11.65 -12.67 -14.65
N ARG A 54 -12.58 -13.05 -13.76
CA ARG A 54 -13.73 -12.21 -13.41
C ARG A 54 -13.27 -10.99 -12.64
N VAL A 55 -13.56 -9.79 -13.16
CA VAL A 55 -13.20 -8.51 -12.55
C VAL A 55 -14.41 -7.61 -12.45
N GLU A 56 -14.69 -7.17 -11.24
CA GLU A 56 -15.67 -6.15 -10.92
C GLU A 56 -15.01 -4.92 -10.32
N ILE A 57 -15.65 -3.77 -10.43
CA ILE A 57 -15.17 -2.52 -9.86
C ILE A 57 -16.17 -1.93 -8.87
N PHE A 58 -15.67 -1.20 -7.88
CA PHE A 58 -16.47 -0.41 -6.96
C PHE A 58 -15.83 0.96 -6.75
N ALA A 59 -16.41 2.00 -7.38
CA ALA A 59 -15.91 3.37 -7.26
C ALA A 59 -16.38 3.99 -5.94
N MET A 60 -15.45 4.18 -4.98
CA MET A 60 -15.74 4.79 -3.67
C MET A 60 -14.52 5.49 -3.08
N ASP A 61 -14.77 6.38 -2.14
CA ASP A 61 -13.73 6.80 -1.19
C ASP A 61 -13.68 5.77 -0.04
N VAL A 62 -12.50 5.21 0.22
CA VAL A 62 -12.32 4.20 1.29
C VAL A 62 -12.55 4.78 2.68
N SER A 63 -12.52 6.10 2.85
CA SER A 63 -12.83 6.76 4.11
C SER A 63 -14.34 6.83 4.41
N ASP A 64 -15.20 6.51 3.44
CA ASP A 64 -16.63 6.40 3.63
C ASP A 64 -17.01 5.04 4.21
N ALA A 65 -17.48 5.05 5.46
CA ALA A 65 -17.84 3.82 6.18
C ALA A 65 -19.12 3.16 5.62
N GLU A 66 -20.09 3.94 5.14
CA GLU A 66 -21.31 3.39 4.54
C GLU A 66 -21.00 2.76 3.19
N ALA A 67 -20.21 3.42 2.35
CA ALA A 67 -19.73 2.84 1.10
C ALA A 67 -18.92 1.56 1.35
N SER A 68 -18.17 1.47 2.45
CA SER A 68 -17.46 0.25 2.85
C SER A 68 -18.39 -0.93 3.11
N VAL A 69 -19.54 -0.70 3.77
CA VAL A 69 -20.57 -1.75 3.95
C VAL A 69 -21.15 -2.19 2.60
N ASN A 70 -21.43 -1.24 1.71
CA ASN A 70 -21.97 -1.55 0.39
C ASN A 70 -20.97 -2.28 -0.52
N LEU A 71 -19.68 -2.06 -0.32
CA LEU A 71 -18.61 -2.82 -0.99
C LEU A 71 -18.74 -4.32 -0.70
N PHE A 72 -18.91 -4.72 0.55
CA PHE A 72 -19.04 -6.14 0.91
C PHE A 72 -20.35 -6.74 0.42
N LYS A 73 -21.48 -5.99 0.44
CA LYS A 73 -22.73 -6.42 -0.21
C LYS A 73 -22.53 -6.69 -1.71
N LYS A 74 -21.79 -5.83 -2.40
CA LYS A 74 -21.45 -6.06 -3.82
C LYS A 74 -20.58 -7.30 -3.98
N ALA A 75 -19.59 -7.51 -3.12
CA ALA A 75 -18.75 -8.70 -3.18
C ALA A 75 -19.57 -9.99 -3.02
N ASP A 76 -20.50 -10.02 -2.07
CA ASP A 76 -21.40 -11.16 -1.87
C ASP A 76 -22.31 -11.37 -3.08
N TYR A 77 -22.91 -10.31 -3.62
CA TYR A 77 -23.78 -10.41 -4.79
C TYR A 77 -23.04 -10.93 -6.04
N GLU A 78 -21.84 -10.40 -6.30
CA GLU A 78 -21.09 -10.74 -7.51
C GLU A 78 -20.34 -12.08 -7.38
N PHE A 79 -19.77 -12.37 -6.23
CA PHE A 79 -18.85 -13.52 -6.10
C PHE A 79 -19.31 -14.57 -5.09
N GLY A 80 -20.26 -14.24 -4.20
CA GLY A 80 -20.74 -15.14 -3.15
C GLY A 80 -19.73 -15.45 -2.05
N ARG A 81 -18.54 -14.82 -2.09
CA ARG A 81 -17.46 -15.03 -1.11
C ARG A 81 -16.41 -13.93 -1.16
N VAL A 82 -15.70 -13.74 -0.05
CA VAL A 82 -14.47 -12.93 0.02
C VAL A 82 -13.40 -13.74 0.73
N ASP A 83 -12.26 -13.94 0.08
CA ASP A 83 -11.13 -14.70 0.62
C ASP A 83 -9.98 -13.81 1.07
N ILE A 84 -9.76 -12.69 0.36
CA ILE A 84 -8.57 -11.85 0.58
C ILE A 84 -8.97 -10.38 0.52
N LEU A 85 -8.47 -9.61 1.50
CA LEU A 85 -8.53 -8.14 1.49
C LEU A 85 -7.12 -7.56 1.40
N ILE A 86 -6.90 -6.70 0.40
CA ILE A 86 -5.66 -5.92 0.27
C ILE A 86 -5.95 -4.45 0.56
N ASN A 87 -5.54 -3.99 1.73
CA ASN A 87 -5.58 -2.59 2.13
C ASN A 87 -4.37 -1.86 1.53
N ASN A 88 -4.50 -1.43 0.27
CA ASN A 88 -3.44 -0.74 -0.46
C ASN A 88 -3.72 0.74 -0.68
N ALA A 89 -4.98 1.18 -0.66
CA ALA A 89 -5.31 2.60 -0.79
C ALA A 89 -4.48 3.46 0.18
N GLY A 90 -3.97 4.57 -0.32
CA GLY A 90 -3.14 5.46 0.49
C GLY A 90 -3.22 6.91 0.03
N TYR A 91 -3.03 7.81 0.98
CA TYR A 91 -3.00 9.23 0.79
C TYR A 91 -1.81 9.86 1.51
N HIS A 92 -1.16 10.82 0.88
CA HIS A 92 -0.05 11.54 1.49
C HIS A 92 0.10 12.94 0.86
N LYS A 93 -0.12 13.96 1.66
CA LYS A 93 0.27 15.34 1.34
C LYS A 93 1.51 15.70 2.15
N ARG A 94 2.58 16.07 1.47
CA ARG A 94 3.87 16.40 2.10
C ARG A 94 3.92 17.88 2.43
N ALA A 95 4.14 18.20 3.70
CA ALA A 95 4.36 19.56 4.17
C ALA A 95 5.06 19.55 5.53
N PRO A 96 5.75 20.64 5.96
CA PRO A 96 6.05 20.89 7.35
C PRO A 96 4.75 20.82 8.17
N PHE A 97 4.81 20.22 9.36
CA PHE A 97 3.59 19.91 10.12
C PHE A 97 2.81 21.17 10.55
N ASP A 98 3.53 22.23 10.86
CA ASP A 98 2.98 23.54 11.25
C ASP A 98 2.36 24.32 10.07
N LEU A 99 2.66 23.93 8.82
CA LEU A 99 2.12 24.53 7.60
C LEU A 99 1.09 23.64 6.91
N ALA A 100 0.93 22.40 7.36
CA ALA A 100 -0.01 21.45 6.76
C ALA A 100 -1.46 21.85 7.06
N ALA A 101 -2.35 21.78 6.07
CA ALA A 101 -3.77 21.98 6.28
C ALA A 101 -4.34 20.88 7.20
N ILE A 102 -5.18 21.26 8.16
CA ILE A 102 -5.77 20.34 9.14
C ILE A 102 -6.53 19.22 8.46
N ASP A 103 -7.31 19.53 7.42
CA ASP A 103 -8.10 18.54 6.68
C ASP A 103 -7.23 17.52 5.93
N GLU A 104 -6.05 17.94 5.45
CA GLU A 104 -5.07 17.04 4.80
C GLU A 104 -4.44 16.06 5.82
N LEU A 105 -4.19 16.55 7.05
CA LEU A 105 -3.72 15.70 8.14
C LEU A 105 -4.79 14.68 8.54
N ALA A 106 -6.05 15.12 8.70
CA ALA A 106 -7.19 14.26 9.01
C ALA A 106 -7.42 13.22 7.89
N THR A 107 -7.48 13.65 6.63
CA THR A 107 -7.63 12.77 5.46
C THR A 107 -6.53 11.71 5.42
N THR A 108 -5.29 12.07 5.76
CA THR A 108 -4.19 11.10 5.82
C THR A 108 -4.46 9.97 6.82
N ILE A 109 -5.00 10.30 7.99
CA ILE A 109 -5.37 9.29 9.01
C ILE A 109 -6.59 8.49 8.55
N ASP A 110 -7.60 9.15 8.01
CA ASP A 110 -8.84 8.50 7.56
C ASP A 110 -8.57 7.45 6.48
N VAL A 111 -7.81 7.80 5.45
CA VAL A 111 -7.52 6.89 4.35
C VAL A 111 -6.53 5.80 4.74
N ASN A 112 -5.44 6.15 5.45
CA ASN A 112 -4.33 5.21 5.66
C ASN A 112 -4.49 4.32 6.89
N LEU A 113 -5.37 4.67 7.84
CA LEU A 113 -5.53 3.95 9.10
C LEU A 113 -6.99 3.63 9.42
N ARG A 114 -7.89 4.62 9.49
CA ARG A 114 -9.29 4.37 9.83
C ARG A 114 -9.98 3.47 8.80
N ALA A 115 -9.80 3.74 7.51
CA ALA A 115 -10.37 2.91 6.45
C ALA A 115 -9.91 1.45 6.51
N PRO A 116 -8.59 1.12 6.61
CA PRO A 116 -8.14 -0.24 6.84
C PRO A 116 -8.74 -0.92 8.08
N ILE A 117 -8.93 -0.19 9.20
CA ILE A 117 -9.58 -0.75 10.40
C ILE A 117 -11.02 -1.17 10.08
N VAL A 118 -11.81 -0.27 9.44
CA VAL A 118 -13.20 -0.51 9.08
C VAL A 118 -13.32 -1.68 8.09
N LEU A 119 -12.56 -1.63 7.00
CA LEU A 119 -12.58 -2.67 5.97
C LEU A 119 -12.14 -4.03 6.52
N THR A 120 -11.12 -4.05 7.36
CA THR A 120 -10.65 -5.28 8.03
C THR A 120 -11.74 -5.86 8.93
N ARG A 121 -12.41 -5.02 9.73
CA ARG A 121 -13.52 -5.48 10.60
C ARG A 121 -14.67 -6.06 9.79
N LEU A 122 -14.99 -5.47 8.64
CA LEU A 122 -16.03 -5.96 7.74
C LEU A 122 -15.60 -7.26 7.02
N ALA A 123 -14.34 -7.38 6.62
CA ALA A 123 -13.83 -8.55 5.88
C ALA A 123 -13.75 -9.83 6.71
N ILE A 124 -13.45 -9.74 8.01
CA ILE A 124 -13.20 -10.91 8.87
C ILE A 124 -14.35 -11.94 8.81
N PRO A 125 -15.65 -11.59 8.99
CA PRO A 125 -16.73 -12.56 8.92
C PRO A 125 -16.77 -13.30 7.57
N HIS A 126 -16.67 -12.57 6.46
CA HIS A 126 -16.70 -13.15 5.11
C HIS A 126 -15.53 -14.10 4.86
N ILE A 127 -14.32 -13.72 5.32
CA ILE A 127 -13.13 -14.58 5.18
C ILE A 127 -13.24 -15.82 6.07
N MET A 128 -13.83 -15.71 7.24
CA MET A 128 -14.12 -16.88 8.12
C MET A 128 -15.12 -17.82 7.45
N GLU A 129 -16.19 -17.29 6.87
CA GLU A 129 -17.22 -18.06 6.16
C GLU A 129 -16.63 -18.74 4.91
N ALA A 130 -15.67 -18.12 4.24
CA ALA A 130 -14.93 -18.71 3.13
C ALA A 130 -13.96 -19.85 3.57
N GLY A 131 -13.85 -20.14 4.89
CA GLY A 131 -12.97 -21.16 5.47
C GLY A 131 -11.54 -20.68 5.75
N GLY A 132 -11.30 -19.38 5.69
CA GLY A 132 -10.01 -18.74 5.90
C GLY A 132 -9.50 -18.01 4.67
N GLY A 133 -8.40 -17.25 4.83
CA GLY A 133 -7.84 -16.43 3.76
C GLY A 133 -6.76 -15.47 4.26
N ALA A 134 -6.75 -14.23 3.75
CA ALA A 134 -5.72 -13.28 4.13
C ALA A 134 -6.21 -11.82 4.19
N ILE A 135 -5.60 -11.03 5.07
CA ILE A 135 -5.71 -9.57 5.10
C ILE A 135 -4.30 -9.00 5.05
N ILE A 136 -3.96 -8.33 3.95
CA ILE A 136 -2.64 -7.77 3.75
C ILE A 136 -2.73 -6.25 3.68
N ASN A 137 -1.91 -5.61 4.49
CA ASN A 137 -1.80 -4.16 4.56
C ASN A 137 -0.56 -3.67 3.80
N VAL A 138 -0.72 -2.63 2.99
CA VAL A 138 0.42 -1.94 2.38
C VAL A 138 0.88 -0.80 3.30
N GLY A 139 1.91 -1.12 4.06
CA GLY A 139 2.57 -0.22 5.00
C GLY A 139 3.56 0.74 4.35
N SER A 140 4.60 1.07 5.10
CA SER A 140 5.75 1.86 4.63
C SER A 140 6.89 1.78 5.65
N LEU A 141 8.13 1.95 5.20
CA LEU A 141 9.27 2.22 6.10
C LEU A 141 9.05 3.48 6.95
N ALA A 142 8.21 4.43 6.48
CA ALA A 142 7.83 5.61 7.26
C ALA A 142 7.09 5.28 8.57
N GLY A 143 6.39 4.14 8.63
CA GLY A 143 5.78 3.63 9.88
C GLY A 143 6.79 3.02 10.87
N ARG A 144 8.07 2.97 10.52
CA ARG A 144 9.16 2.36 11.29
C ARG A 144 10.27 3.34 11.69
N THR A 145 10.20 4.58 11.22
CA THR A 145 11.25 5.58 11.46
C THR A 145 10.69 6.99 11.38
N MET A 146 11.48 7.95 11.81
CA MET A 146 11.09 9.37 11.77
C MET A 146 11.30 9.94 10.37
N VAL A 147 10.25 10.51 9.77
CA VAL A 147 10.29 11.15 8.45
C VAL A 147 9.74 12.58 8.57
N PRO A 148 10.59 13.60 8.76
CA PRO A 148 10.16 15.00 8.75
C PRO A 148 9.43 15.39 7.47
N GLY A 149 8.41 16.23 7.58
CA GLY A 149 7.54 16.60 6.46
C GLY A 149 6.49 15.54 6.08
N SER A 150 6.42 14.43 6.86
CA SER A 150 5.49 13.33 6.62
C SER A 150 4.89 12.82 7.95
N THR A 151 4.70 13.67 8.93
CA THR A 151 4.38 13.28 10.32
C THR A 151 3.06 12.50 10.41
N ALA A 152 1.96 13.01 9.85
CA ALA A 152 0.67 12.31 9.87
C ALA A 152 0.73 11.00 9.08
N TYR A 153 1.43 10.98 7.93
CA TYR A 153 1.65 9.77 7.16
C TYR A 153 2.44 8.73 7.95
N ALA A 154 3.54 9.11 8.59
CA ALA A 154 4.33 8.21 9.42
C ALA A 154 3.50 7.65 10.58
N ALA A 155 2.72 8.50 11.26
CA ALA A 155 1.81 8.09 12.34
C ALA A 155 0.76 7.10 11.83
N SER A 156 0.12 7.36 10.66
CA SER A 156 -0.87 6.46 10.09
C SER A 156 -0.28 5.08 9.74
N LYS A 157 0.91 5.05 9.14
CA LYS A 157 1.59 3.79 8.78
C LYS A 157 2.15 3.05 9.99
N ALA A 158 2.54 3.75 11.06
CA ALA A 158 2.90 3.14 12.34
C ALA A 158 1.67 2.52 13.02
N GLY A 159 0.52 3.21 13.01
CA GLY A 159 -0.76 2.69 13.50
C GLY A 159 -1.21 1.46 12.71
N LEU A 160 -1.12 1.49 11.38
CA LEU A 160 -1.45 0.34 10.51
C LEU A 160 -0.55 -0.87 10.80
N ARG A 161 0.74 -0.63 11.06
CA ARG A 161 1.68 -1.66 11.49
C ARG A 161 1.27 -2.27 12.83
N SER A 162 0.94 -1.45 13.83
CA SER A 162 0.49 -1.90 15.14
C SER A 162 -0.82 -2.70 15.04
N LEU A 163 -1.80 -2.21 14.27
CA LEU A 163 -3.03 -2.94 13.96
C LEU A 163 -2.74 -4.34 13.42
N THR A 164 -1.83 -4.44 12.45
CA THR A 164 -1.47 -5.73 11.83
C THR A 164 -0.94 -6.72 12.86
N TYR A 165 -0.02 -6.30 13.73
CA TYR A 165 0.57 -7.18 14.72
C TYR A 165 -0.45 -7.60 15.80
N SER A 166 -1.23 -6.68 16.33
CA SER A 166 -2.25 -6.95 17.34
C SER A 166 -3.33 -7.89 16.81
N LEU A 167 -3.86 -7.61 15.62
CA LEU A 167 -4.89 -8.44 15.01
C LEU A 167 -4.38 -9.84 14.68
N ALA A 168 -3.13 -9.97 14.26
CA ALA A 168 -2.53 -11.27 14.00
C ALA A 168 -2.39 -12.14 15.26
N GLU A 169 -2.26 -11.53 16.43
CA GLU A 169 -2.30 -12.26 17.71
C GLU A 169 -3.74 -12.59 18.13
N GLU A 170 -4.69 -11.66 17.96
CA GLU A 170 -6.10 -11.92 18.27
C GLU A 170 -6.70 -13.05 17.42
N LEU A 171 -6.31 -13.12 16.14
CA LEU A 171 -6.78 -14.13 15.20
C LEU A 171 -5.86 -15.37 15.13
N ARG A 172 -4.96 -15.54 16.09
CA ARG A 172 -4.12 -16.74 16.17
C ARG A 172 -4.99 -18.01 16.30
N GLY A 173 -4.76 -18.95 15.40
CA GLY A 173 -5.57 -20.17 15.31
C GLY A 173 -6.80 -20.09 14.42
N SER A 174 -7.18 -18.90 13.95
CA SER A 174 -8.05 -18.77 12.77
C SER A 174 -7.27 -19.10 11.50
N ASN A 175 -7.93 -19.50 10.45
CA ASN A 175 -7.30 -19.72 9.15
C ASN A 175 -7.08 -18.40 8.39
N ILE A 176 -7.01 -17.23 9.08
CA ILE A 176 -6.81 -15.93 8.46
C ILE A 176 -5.36 -15.48 8.65
N LYS A 177 -4.67 -15.26 7.55
CA LYS A 177 -3.31 -14.71 7.55
C LYS A 177 -3.37 -13.19 7.58
N ILE A 178 -2.64 -12.59 8.52
CA ILE A 178 -2.57 -11.14 8.67
C ILE A 178 -1.13 -10.71 8.45
N GLY A 179 -0.90 -9.86 7.44
CA GLY A 179 0.45 -9.42 7.10
C GLY A 179 0.52 -7.96 6.66
N ILE A 180 1.74 -7.41 6.70
CA ILE A 180 2.04 -6.06 6.21
C ILE A 180 3.32 -6.07 5.38
N VAL A 181 3.27 -5.47 4.18
CA VAL A 181 4.47 -5.12 3.44
C VAL A 181 4.88 -3.70 3.80
N SER A 182 6.16 -3.48 4.09
CA SER A 182 6.71 -2.15 4.45
C SER A 182 7.75 -1.71 3.41
N PRO A 183 7.31 -1.13 2.27
CA PRO A 183 8.21 -0.67 1.23
C PRO A 183 8.93 0.62 1.61
N GLY A 184 10.09 0.83 0.96
CA GLY A 184 10.76 2.12 0.84
C GLY A 184 10.11 2.98 -0.25
N PRO A 185 10.87 3.87 -0.92
CA PRO A 185 10.35 4.61 -2.06
C PRO A 185 10.02 3.65 -3.21
N ILE A 186 8.84 3.85 -3.83
CA ILE A 186 8.36 3.05 -4.95
C ILE A 186 8.30 3.94 -6.18
N ASP A 187 8.75 3.44 -7.33
CA ASP A 187 8.66 4.14 -8.62
C ASP A 187 7.21 4.14 -9.13
N THR A 188 6.40 5.01 -8.57
CA THR A 188 4.99 5.21 -8.94
C THR A 188 4.63 6.68 -8.87
N GLY A 189 3.50 7.08 -9.47
CA GLY A 189 2.97 8.45 -9.39
C GLY A 189 2.86 8.97 -7.96
N PHE A 190 2.60 8.12 -6.98
CA PHE A 190 2.52 8.49 -5.55
C PHE A 190 3.77 9.20 -5.00
N ILE A 191 4.96 8.89 -5.54
CA ILE A 191 6.22 9.55 -5.18
C ILE A 191 6.69 10.46 -6.32
N MET A 192 6.56 10.01 -7.55
CA MET A 192 7.20 10.65 -8.69
C MET A 192 6.47 11.89 -9.18
N ASP A 193 5.15 12.01 -8.97
CA ASP A 193 4.38 13.20 -9.39
C ASP A 193 4.67 14.41 -8.50
N ASP A 194 5.15 14.20 -7.28
CA ASP A 194 5.52 15.25 -6.31
C ASP A 194 6.97 15.08 -5.83
N ILE A 195 7.86 14.62 -6.73
CA ILE A 195 9.23 14.26 -6.39
C ILE A 195 10.00 15.40 -5.72
N ASP A 196 9.69 16.65 -6.07
CA ASP A 196 10.37 17.83 -5.52
C ASP A 196 10.05 18.04 -4.03
N ALA A 197 8.83 17.72 -3.59
CA ALA A 197 8.42 17.77 -2.18
C ALA A 197 8.91 16.58 -1.35
N VAL A 198 9.38 15.52 -1.98
CA VAL A 198 9.93 14.35 -1.27
C VAL A 198 11.31 14.68 -0.71
N THR A 199 11.51 14.47 0.59
CA THR A 199 12.79 14.73 1.25
C THR A 199 13.91 13.81 0.72
N ASP A 200 15.13 14.33 0.63
CA ASP A 200 16.31 13.58 0.18
C ASP A 200 16.50 12.27 0.96
N LEU A 201 16.15 12.28 2.26
CA LEU A 201 16.27 11.10 3.12
C LEU A 201 15.52 9.88 2.58
N VAL A 202 14.35 10.06 1.96
CA VAL A 202 13.55 8.97 1.38
C VAL A 202 14.34 8.24 0.30
N PHE A 203 15.01 8.97 -0.59
CA PHE A 203 15.83 8.41 -1.67
C PHE A 203 17.19 7.84 -1.21
N SER A 204 17.49 7.88 0.08
CA SER A 204 18.63 7.15 0.63
C SER A 204 18.39 5.64 0.68
N GLN A 205 17.12 5.23 0.68
CA GLN A 205 16.70 3.83 0.62
C GLN A 205 16.65 3.34 -0.83
N PRO A 206 16.83 2.05 -1.07
CA PRO A 206 16.67 1.48 -2.42
C PRO A 206 15.25 1.72 -2.95
N LEU A 207 15.17 2.05 -4.22
CA LEU A 207 13.91 2.17 -4.95
C LEU A 207 13.36 0.78 -5.26
N CYS A 208 12.04 0.60 -5.13
CA CYS A 208 11.32 -0.62 -5.49
C CYS A 208 10.39 -0.33 -6.67
N THR A 209 10.05 -1.35 -7.44
CA THR A 209 8.96 -1.26 -8.41
C THR A 209 7.61 -1.60 -7.76
N ALA A 210 6.52 -1.26 -8.44
CA ALA A 210 5.18 -1.65 -8.01
C ALA A 210 5.03 -3.19 -8.03
N GLU A 211 5.65 -3.83 -9.00
CA GLU A 211 5.66 -5.27 -9.21
C GLU A 211 6.40 -6.00 -8.08
N ASP A 212 7.55 -5.48 -7.63
CA ASP A 212 8.26 -6.06 -6.48
C ASP A 212 7.38 -6.07 -5.22
N VAL A 213 6.67 -4.96 -4.97
CA VAL A 213 5.78 -4.86 -3.81
C VAL A 213 4.57 -5.78 -3.97
N ALA A 214 3.98 -5.86 -5.17
CA ALA A 214 2.87 -6.74 -5.48
C ALA A 214 3.23 -8.22 -5.28
N GLN A 215 4.44 -8.63 -5.67
CA GLN A 215 4.92 -10.01 -5.42
C GLN A 215 4.96 -10.32 -3.92
N VAL A 216 5.48 -9.40 -3.10
CA VAL A 216 5.49 -9.58 -1.64
C VAL A 216 4.08 -9.64 -1.06
N VAL A 217 3.12 -8.87 -1.60
CA VAL A 217 1.70 -8.94 -1.19
C VAL A 217 1.14 -10.36 -1.45
N LEU A 218 1.39 -10.93 -2.62
CA LEU A 218 0.97 -12.31 -2.94
C LEU A 218 1.62 -13.33 -2.00
N ASP A 219 2.93 -13.22 -1.77
CA ASP A 219 3.68 -14.13 -0.90
C ASP A 219 3.13 -14.11 0.53
N LEU A 220 2.80 -12.92 1.06
CA LEU A 220 2.21 -12.77 2.39
C LEU A 220 0.82 -13.41 2.52
N CYS A 221 0.06 -13.51 1.44
CA CYS A 221 -1.21 -14.26 1.45
C CYS A 221 -0.99 -15.77 1.62
N GLY A 222 0.17 -16.30 1.22
CA GLY A 222 0.52 -17.72 1.28
C GLY A 222 1.29 -18.14 2.53
N ASN A 223 1.85 -17.23 3.33
CA ASN A 223 2.75 -17.52 4.44
C ASN A 223 2.28 -16.92 5.79
N ASN A 224 3.05 -17.13 6.85
CA ASN A 224 2.74 -16.62 8.19
C ASN A 224 3.65 -15.46 8.61
N VAL A 225 4.32 -14.79 7.65
CA VAL A 225 5.18 -13.64 7.93
C VAL A 225 4.31 -12.43 8.27
N ARG A 226 4.52 -11.83 9.45
CA ARG A 226 3.74 -10.68 9.92
C ARG A 226 4.13 -9.39 9.20
N GLU A 227 5.40 -9.20 8.95
CA GLU A 227 5.90 -8.01 8.26
C GLU A 227 7.07 -8.34 7.34
N GLN A 228 6.97 -7.91 6.09
CA GLN A 228 8.05 -7.96 5.11
C GLN A 228 8.46 -6.56 4.69
N CYS A 229 9.72 -6.18 4.99
CA CYS A 229 10.36 -5.02 4.38
C CYS A 229 11.01 -5.46 3.07
N MET A 230 10.98 -4.59 2.03
CA MET A 230 11.54 -4.92 0.72
C MET A 230 13.04 -5.22 0.77
N HIS A 231 13.76 -4.58 1.68
CA HIS A 231 15.20 -4.76 1.85
C HIS A 231 15.55 -4.97 3.33
N THR A 232 16.33 -6.01 3.61
CA THR A 232 16.78 -6.32 4.98
C THR A 232 17.61 -5.18 5.59
N SER A 233 18.47 -4.53 4.78
CA SER A 233 19.26 -3.37 5.22
C SER A 233 18.37 -2.20 5.66
N SER A 234 17.29 -1.93 4.94
CA SER A 234 16.30 -0.89 5.31
C SER A 234 15.55 -1.25 6.59
N ARG A 235 15.20 -2.53 6.78
CA ARG A 235 14.58 -3.03 8.01
C ARG A 235 15.48 -2.82 9.22
N ILE A 236 16.75 -3.21 9.13
CA ILE A 236 17.74 -3.03 10.21
C ILE A 236 17.93 -1.55 10.50
N PHE A 237 18.17 -0.74 9.46
CA PHE A 237 18.40 0.69 9.59
C PHE A 237 17.23 1.40 10.28
N THR A 238 16.00 1.19 9.81
CA THR A 238 14.80 1.82 10.41
C THR A 238 14.58 1.36 11.85
N THR A 239 14.83 0.10 12.19
CA THR A 239 14.73 -0.40 13.56
C THR A 239 15.77 0.25 14.47
N VAL A 240 17.03 0.30 14.04
CA VAL A 240 18.13 0.90 14.82
C VAL A 240 17.90 2.40 15.05
N THR A 241 17.50 3.13 14.01
CA THR A 241 17.25 4.58 14.13
C THR A 241 16.01 4.91 14.96
N TYR A 242 15.03 4.02 15.01
CA TYR A 242 13.87 4.15 15.90
C TYR A 242 14.24 3.93 17.36
N LEU A 243 15.01 2.86 17.67
CA LEU A 243 15.44 2.55 19.04
C LEU A 243 16.51 3.53 19.56
N PHE A 244 17.35 4.05 18.67
CA PHE A 244 18.43 4.99 18.99
C PHE A 244 18.29 6.31 18.19
N PRO A 245 17.33 7.21 18.58
CA PRO A 245 17.06 8.42 17.80
C PRO A 245 18.26 9.38 17.68
N ARG A 246 19.16 9.39 18.68
CA ARG A 246 20.39 10.21 18.63
C ARG A 246 21.31 9.75 17.49
N LEU A 247 21.49 8.43 17.33
CA LEU A 247 22.27 7.86 16.24
C LEU A 247 21.64 8.21 14.88
N GLY A 248 20.32 8.07 14.76
CA GLY A 248 19.60 8.46 13.56
C GLY A 248 19.84 9.91 13.16
N ARG A 249 19.83 10.85 14.12
CA ARG A 249 20.12 12.27 13.87
C ARG A 249 21.57 12.50 13.41
N THR A 250 22.53 11.85 14.03
CA THR A 250 23.95 11.96 13.67
C THR A 250 24.24 11.42 12.26
N LEU A 251 23.60 10.32 11.86
CA LEU A 251 23.79 9.71 10.55
C LEU A 251 22.98 10.38 9.43
N ARG A 252 21.94 11.15 9.78
CA ARG A 252 21.01 11.77 8.84
C ARG A 252 21.70 12.57 7.72
N PRO A 253 22.71 13.44 7.95
CA PRO A 253 23.34 14.21 6.88
C PRO A 253 24.00 13.33 5.81
N LEU A 254 24.56 12.18 6.21
CA LEU A 254 25.16 11.20 5.30
C LEU A 254 24.08 10.59 4.38
N PHE A 255 22.93 10.18 4.95
CA PHE A 255 21.84 9.61 4.18
C PHE A 255 21.16 10.65 3.27
N GLU A 256 20.98 11.89 3.74
CA GLU A 256 20.47 12.98 2.90
C GLU A 256 21.41 13.27 1.71
N LYS A 257 22.72 13.28 1.92
CA LYS A 257 23.69 13.45 0.83
C LYS A 257 23.59 12.33 -0.21
N LYS A 258 23.45 11.07 0.23
CA LYS A 258 23.21 9.92 -0.65
C LYS A 258 21.91 10.09 -1.43
N GLY A 259 20.81 10.37 -0.73
CA GLY A 259 19.48 10.50 -1.31
C GLY A 259 19.39 11.65 -2.31
N ARG A 260 20.03 12.79 -2.03
CA ARG A 260 20.12 13.93 -2.96
C ARG A 260 20.74 13.55 -4.29
N ARG A 261 21.78 12.72 -4.29
CA ARG A 261 22.40 12.24 -5.52
C ARG A 261 21.43 11.35 -6.32
N VAL A 262 20.72 10.44 -5.66
CA VAL A 262 19.74 9.55 -6.28
C VAL A 262 18.58 10.37 -6.83
N LYS A 263 18.00 11.28 -6.05
CA LYS A 263 16.89 12.16 -6.46
C LYS A 263 17.25 12.98 -7.72
N LYS A 264 18.43 13.60 -7.75
CA LYS A 264 18.89 14.36 -8.92
C LYS A 264 18.99 13.49 -10.17
N ARG A 265 19.50 12.25 -10.03
CA ARG A 265 19.59 11.32 -11.16
C ARG A 265 18.19 10.96 -11.69
N LEU A 266 17.25 10.61 -10.81
CA LEU A 266 15.87 10.26 -11.19
C LEU A 266 15.16 11.41 -11.91
N ILE A 267 15.30 12.66 -11.41
CA ILE A 267 14.75 13.84 -12.07
C ILE A 267 15.37 14.03 -13.48
N ALA A 268 16.67 13.82 -13.63
CA ALA A 268 17.34 13.96 -14.94
C ALA A 268 16.89 12.87 -15.94
N GLU A 269 16.75 11.62 -15.48
CA GLU A 269 16.25 10.49 -16.28
C GLU A 269 14.81 10.72 -16.76
N ARG A 270 13.92 11.21 -15.89
CA ARG A 270 12.53 11.55 -16.27
C ARG A 270 12.47 12.67 -17.30
N LYS A 271 13.20 13.77 -17.10
CA LYS A 271 13.28 14.88 -18.07
C LYS A 271 13.79 14.43 -19.44
N LYS A 272 14.75 13.47 -19.46
CA LYS A 272 15.22 12.89 -20.71
C LYS A 272 14.14 12.06 -21.39
N ALA A 273 13.45 11.19 -20.65
CA ALA A 273 12.36 10.36 -21.18
C ALA A 273 11.16 11.20 -21.70
N GLU A 274 10.81 12.32 -21.03
CA GLU A 274 9.79 13.24 -21.49
C GLU A 274 10.17 13.93 -22.81
N ARG A 275 11.41 14.38 -22.95
CA ARG A 275 11.93 14.98 -24.21
C ARG A 275 11.89 13.98 -25.37
N GLU A 276 12.23 12.71 -25.12
CA GLU A 276 12.21 11.65 -26.14
C GLU A 276 10.77 11.29 -26.57
N LYS A 277 9.78 11.41 -25.67
CA LYS A 277 8.35 11.24 -26.00
C LYS A 277 7.77 12.40 -26.79
N THR A 278 8.23 13.61 -26.53
CA THR A 278 7.75 14.84 -27.24
C THR A 278 8.40 15.00 -28.61
N ALA A 279 9.53 14.31 -28.87
CA ALA A 279 10.24 14.32 -30.13
C ALA A 279 9.79 13.23 -31.13
N LYS A 280 8.88 12.35 -30.71
CA LYS A 280 8.19 11.34 -31.55
C LYS A 280 6.74 11.76 -31.82
#